data_b17c41703c935fbe9cdc052a848a18ab
#
_entry.id   b17c41703c935fbe9cdc052a848a18ab
#
_cell.length_a   1.000
_cell.length_b   1.000
_cell.length_c   1.000
_cell.angle_alpha   90.00
_cell.angle_beta   90.00
_cell.angle_gamma   90.00
#
_symmetry.space_group_name_H-M   'P 1'
#
loop_
_entity.id
_entity.type
_entity.pdbx_description
1 polymer ?
#
loop_
_entity_poly.entity_id
_entity_poly.type
_entity_poly.pdbx_seq_one_letter_code
_entity_poly.pdbx_strand_id
1 'polypeptide(L)'
;MSNEFWYRLFHGVVRLLMRIVCRMHVEGIEHLSHPAPYLVAGNHLTQWDPPTLMSLIPPTHRLTGIAADKWRKVLPFRLLFDRINVIWVKRGEVDRVALSAVLAALKRGWVVGLTPEGTRSKTGGLQQARNGVAWIAAKAKVPVIPVAVWGVENIEPSLKRLHRTDVHVRIGPAITLDPADSHDASTERIMHAIAAMLPEKYRGVYG
;
A
#
# COMPACT_ATOMS: atom_id res chain seq x y z
N MET A 1 -11.20 25.11 -6.03
CA MET A 1 -9.87 24.45 -6.17
C MET A 1 -10.11 22.99 -6.48
N SER A 2 -9.48 22.44 -7.52
CA SER A 2 -9.72 21.07 -7.99
C SER A 2 -9.19 20.03 -7.00
N ASN A 3 -9.83 18.84 -6.97
CA ASN A 3 -9.33 17.70 -6.18
C ASN A 3 -7.89 17.32 -6.52
N GLU A 4 -7.43 17.64 -7.73
CA GLU A 4 -6.07 17.40 -8.19
C GLU A 4 -5.05 18.30 -7.47
N PHE A 5 -5.37 19.57 -7.27
CA PHE A 5 -4.50 20.48 -6.52
C PHE A 5 -4.29 19.98 -5.08
N TRP A 6 -5.36 19.58 -4.40
CA TRP A 6 -5.29 19.07 -3.03
C TRP A 6 -4.50 17.77 -2.95
N TYR A 7 -4.65 16.88 -3.93
CA TYR A 7 -3.88 15.64 -4.01
C TYR A 7 -2.38 15.92 -4.13
N ARG A 8 -1.98 16.78 -5.08
CA ARG A 8 -0.57 17.15 -5.30
C ARG A 8 0.05 17.83 -4.08
N LEU A 9 -0.69 18.73 -3.45
CA LEU A 9 -0.25 19.39 -2.22
C LEU A 9 -0.03 18.37 -1.10
N PHE A 10 -1.02 17.49 -0.88
CA PHE A 10 -0.91 16.45 0.12
C PHE A 10 0.23 15.47 -0.15
N HIS A 11 0.37 15.03 -1.40
CA HIS A 11 1.48 14.18 -1.83
C HIS A 11 2.85 14.85 -1.54
N GLY A 12 3.00 16.13 -1.87
CA GLY A 12 4.20 16.90 -1.57
C GLY A 12 4.50 17.00 -0.08
N VAL A 13 3.46 17.26 0.74
CA VAL A 13 3.58 17.30 2.21
C VAL A 13 4.00 15.95 2.77
N VAL A 14 3.38 14.85 2.34
CA VAL A 14 3.75 13.49 2.78
C VAL A 14 5.19 13.18 2.39
N ARG A 15 5.59 13.50 1.17
CA ARG A 15 6.96 13.30 0.70
C ARG A 15 7.99 14.08 1.52
N LEU A 16 7.68 15.32 1.86
CA LEU A 16 8.53 16.15 2.72
C LEU A 16 8.60 15.57 4.14
N LEU A 17 7.44 15.21 4.71
CA LEU A 17 7.37 14.59 6.03
C LEU A 17 8.23 13.33 6.10
N MET A 18 8.09 12.42 5.15
CA MET A 18 8.89 11.18 5.12
C MET A 18 10.38 11.45 4.99
N ARG A 19 10.79 12.49 4.24
CA ARG A 19 12.20 12.90 4.16
C ARG A 19 12.75 13.46 5.50
N ILE A 20 11.89 14.08 6.30
CA ILE A 20 12.27 14.61 7.61
C ILE A 20 12.40 13.49 8.63
N VAL A 21 11.42 12.57 8.68
CA VAL A 21 11.32 11.57 9.76
C VAL A 21 12.16 10.32 9.52
N CYS A 22 12.50 10.00 8.26
CA CYS A 22 13.28 8.80 7.96
C CYS A 22 14.34 9.02 6.87
N ARG A 23 15.30 8.08 6.82
CA ARG A 23 16.21 7.88 5.68
C ARG A 23 15.65 6.71 4.91
N MET A 24 15.25 6.93 3.68
CA MET A 24 14.65 5.89 2.85
C MET A 24 15.71 5.24 1.96
N HIS A 25 15.85 3.92 2.08
CA HIS A 25 16.66 3.07 1.21
C HIS A 25 15.72 2.35 0.25
N VAL A 26 15.71 2.77 -1.01
CA VAL A 26 14.72 2.30 -2.00
C VAL A 26 15.43 1.57 -3.12
N GLU A 27 14.99 0.34 -3.41
CA GLU A 27 15.43 -0.48 -4.54
C GLU A 27 14.22 -0.76 -5.45
N GLY A 28 14.40 -0.75 -6.77
CA GLY A 28 13.37 -1.05 -7.77
C GLY A 28 12.32 0.05 -7.96
N ILE A 29 12.67 1.32 -7.66
CA ILE A 29 11.74 2.46 -7.77
C ILE A 29 11.19 2.62 -9.19
N GLU A 30 11.92 2.19 -10.21
CA GLU A 30 11.54 2.21 -11.61
C GLU A 30 10.28 1.42 -11.89
N HIS A 31 9.99 0.39 -11.11
CA HIS A 31 8.78 -0.44 -11.27
C HIS A 31 7.49 0.35 -10.97
N LEU A 32 7.56 1.40 -10.15
CA LEU A 32 6.42 2.28 -9.89
C LEU A 32 6.10 3.23 -11.05
N SER A 33 7.00 3.33 -12.05
CA SER A 33 6.75 4.08 -13.29
C SER A 33 5.95 3.27 -14.32
N HIS A 34 5.52 2.04 -13.97
CA HIS A 34 4.62 1.23 -14.80
C HIS A 34 3.37 2.05 -15.16
N PRO A 35 2.87 1.99 -16.41
CA PRO A 35 1.65 2.69 -16.78
C PRO A 35 0.46 2.30 -15.88
N ALA A 36 -0.23 3.30 -15.32
CA ALA A 36 -1.45 3.07 -14.54
C ALA A 36 -2.63 2.69 -15.47
N PRO A 37 -3.62 1.91 -15.01
CA PRO A 37 -3.83 1.49 -13.62
C PRO A 37 -3.06 0.23 -13.22
N TYR A 38 -2.68 0.14 -11.96
CA TYR A 38 -2.12 -1.07 -11.34
C TYR A 38 -2.43 -1.14 -9.84
N LEU A 39 -2.31 -2.33 -9.26
CA LEU A 39 -2.34 -2.51 -7.81
C LEU A 39 -0.91 -2.47 -7.27
N VAL A 40 -0.75 -1.88 -6.09
CA VAL A 40 0.45 -2.08 -5.26
C VAL A 40 0.06 -2.99 -4.11
N ALA A 41 0.73 -4.12 -3.97
CA ALA A 41 0.54 -5.07 -2.88
C ALA A 41 1.76 -5.07 -1.97
N GLY A 42 1.58 -4.71 -0.71
CA GLY A 42 2.68 -4.67 0.26
C GLY A 42 2.33 -5.33 1.59
N ASN A 43 3.36 -5.68 2.37
CA ASN A 43 3.21 -6.05 3.76
C ASN A 43 2.69 -4.88 4.61
N HIS A 44 2.16 -5.16 5.79
CA HIS A 44 1.60 -4.12 6.65
C HIS A 44 2.10 -4.23 8.08
N LEU A 45 3.10 -3.43 8.44
CA LEU A 45 3.70 -3.40 9.76
C LEU A 45 3.06 -2.35 10.67
N THR A 46 2.93 -1.12 10.16
CA THR A 46 2.49 0.02 10.98
C THR A 46 1.57 0.97 10.22
N GLN A 47 1.14 2.05 10.87
CA GLN A 47 0.45 3.16 10.19
C GLN A 47 1.36 3.99 9.28
N TRP A 48 2.67 3.77 9.30
CA TRP A 48 3.63 4.50 8.46
C TRP A 48 3.82 3.88 7.07
N ASP A 49 3.31 2.64 6.83
CA ASP A 49 3.41 2.00 5.52
C ASP A 49 2.69 2.79 4.40
N PRO A 50 1.43 3.26 4.59
CA PRO A 50 0.75 4.03 3.55
C PRO A 50 1.45 5.35 3.19
N PRO A 51 1.89 6.21 4.13
CA PRO A 51 2.64 7.41 3.78
C PRO A 51 4.02 7.10 3.18
N THR A 52 4.68 6.00 3.59
CA THR A 52 5.92 5.55 2.96
C THR A 52 5.69 5.24 1.48
N LEU A 53 4.72 4.40 1.17
CA LEU A 53 4.36 4.07 -0.22
C LEU A 53 3.95 5.32 -1.00
N MET A 54 3.08 6.16 -0.43
CA MET A 54 2.61 7.37 -1.10
C MET A 54 3.76 8.30 -1.47
N SER A 55 4.78 8.41 -0.63
CA SER A 55 5.93 9.27 -0.90
C SER A 55 6.78 8.82 -2.10
N LEU A 56 6.67 7.55 -2.51
CA LEU A 56 7.42 6.92 -3.60
C LEU A 56 6.66 6.89 -4.93
N ILE A 57 5.33 6.84 -4.89
CA ILE A 57 4.51 6.85 -6.11
C ILE A 57 4.81 8.12 -6.91
N PRO A 58 5.02 8.03 -8.24
CA PRO A 58 5.21 9.21 -9.07
C PRO A 58 4.04 10.20 -8.95
N PRO A 59 4.29 11.51 -8.89
CA PRO A 59 3.22 12.52 -8.75
C PRO A 59 2.26 12.58 -9.95
N THR A 60 2.62 11.94 -11.06
CA THR A 60 1.78 11.74 -12.25
C THR A 60 0.74 10.64 -12.06
N HIS A 61 0.94 9.74 -11.08
CA HIS A 61 0.03 8.66 -10.76
C HIS A 61 -0.80 9.03 -9.53
N ARG A 62 -2.11 8.86 -9.64
CA ARG A 62 -3.01 9.09 -8.51
C ARG A 62 -3.14 7.82 -7.69
N LEU A 63 -2.57 7.81 -6.49
CA LEU A 63 -2.68 6.71 -5.54
C LEU A 63 -3.91 6.91 -4.66
N THR A 64 -4.68 5.87 -4.48
CA THR A 64 -5.66 5.73 -3.40
C THR A 64 -5.42 4.42 -2.64
N GLY A 65 -6.11 4.25 -1.54
CA GLY A 65 -6.02 3.04 -0.71
C GLY A 65 -7.23 2.92 0.19
N ILE A 66 -7.23 1.87 1.00
CA ILE A 66 -8.31 1.56 1.93
C ILE A 66 -7.92 2.03 3.34
N ALA A 67 -8.82 2.76 4.00
CA ALA A 67 -8.69 3.13 5.41
C ALA A 67 -9.86 2.60 6.24
N ALA A 68 -9.55 2.19 7.48
CA ALA A 68 -10.58 1.74 8.41
C ALA A 68 -11.50 2.89 8.81
N ASP A 69 -12.81 2.67 8.81
CA ASP A 69 -13.87 3.65 9.09
C ASP A 69 -13.72 4.34 10.47
N LYS A 70 -13.04 3.71 11.42
CA LYS A 70 -12.73 4.33 12.73
C LYS A 70 -12.00 5.67 12.62
N TRP A 71 -11.18 5.85 11.60
CA TRP A 71 -10.43 7.09 11.37
C TRP A 71 -11.32 8.21 10.82
N ARG A 72 -12.46 7.87 10.23
CA ARG A 72 -13.48 8.83 9.76
C ARG A 72 -14.09 9.66 10.90
N LYS A 73 -14.06 9.12 12.14
CA LYS A 73 -14.53 9.81 13.33
C LYS A 73 -13.61 10.92 13.82
N VAL A 74 -12.34 10.91 13.37
CA VAL A 74 -11.35 11.92 13.73
C VAL A 74 -11.34 13.00 12.65
N LEU A 75 -11.90 14.17 12.96
CA LEU A 75 -12.19 15.23 11.99
C LEU A 75 -11.02 15.61 11.06
N PRO A 76 -9.79 15.86 11.54
CA PRO A 76 -8.69 16.22 10.65
C PRO A 76 -8.33 15.10 9.67
N PHE A 77 -8.37 13.83 10.11
CA PHE A 77 -8.12 12.70 9.21
C PHE A 77 -9.26 12.53 8.19
N ARG A 78 -10.52 12.70 8.60
CA ARG A 78 -11.64 12.64 7.68
C ARG A 78 -11.52 13.68 6.58
N LEU A 79 -11.33 14.95 6.94
CA LEU A 79 -11.21 16.04 5.97
C LEU A 79 -10.05 15.81 4.99
N LEU A 80 -8.92 15.30 5.50
CA LEU A 80 -7.75 15.00 4.70
C LEU A 80 -7.99 13.83 3.74
N PHE A 81 -8.47 12.71 4.27
CA PHE A 81 -8.66 11.48 3.49
C PHE A 81 -9.78 11.62 2.46
N ASP A 82 -10.84 12.37 2.77
CA ASP A 82 -11.91 12.68 1.79
C ASP A 82 -11.36 13.53 0.62
N ARG A 83 -10.38 14.42 0.87
CA ARG A 83 -9.73 15.24 -0.19
C ARG A 83 -8.87 14.42 -1.14
N ILE A 84 -8.29 13.33 -0.67
CA ILE A 84 -7.47 12.40 -1.47
C ILE A 84 -8.24 11.17 -1.94
N ASN A 85 -9.56 11.11 -1.68
CA ASN A 85 -10.46 10.03 -2.08
C ASN A 85 -10.06 8.65 -1.51
N VAL A 86 -9.63 8.58 -0.26
CA VAL A 86 -9.41 7.31 0.44
C VAL A 86 -10.74 6.53 0.53
N ILE A 87 -10.67 5.24 0.30
CA ILE A 87 -11.81 4.33 0.34
C ILE A 87 -12.00 3.85 1.78
N TRP A 88 -13.12 4.23 2.39
CA TRP A 88 -13.46 3.82 3.74
C TRP A 88 -13.99 2.38 3.77
N VAL A 89 -13.54 1.57 4.72
CA VAL A 89 -13.96 0.17 4.87
C VAL A 89 -14.32 -0.16 6.32
N LYS A 90 -15.39 -0.91 6.50
CA LYS A 90 -15.70 -1.58 7.77
C LYS A 90 -14.85 -2.85 7.87
N ARG A 91 -14.02 -2.94 8.91
CA ARG A 91 -13.18 -4.12 9.12
C ARG A 91 -14.01 -5.30 9.60
N GLY A 92 -13.65 -6.49 9.13
CA GLY A 92 -14.25 -7.77 9.57
C GLY A 92 -15.31 -8.34 8.62
N GLU A 93 -15.83 -7.55 7.71
CA GLU A 93 -16.83 -7.97 6.73
C GLU A 93 -16.32 -7.76 5.29
N VAL A 94 -16.90 -8.48 4.33
CA VAL A 94 -16.70 -8.21 2.91
C VAL A 94 -17.48 -6.95 2.55
N ASP A 95 -16.80 -5.82 2.55
CA ASP A 95 -17.41 -4.53 2.21
C ASP A 95 -17.52 -4.40 0.69
N ARG A 96 -18.68 -4.77 0.14
CA ARG A 96 -18.99 -4.69 -1.30
C ARG A 96 -18.91 -3.26 -1.84
N VAL A 97 -19.19 -2.27 -1.00
CA VAL A 97 -19.12 -0.84 -1.39
C VAL A 97 -17.66 -0.44 -1.55
N ALA A 98 -16.81 -0.79 -0.58
CA ALA A 98 -15.37 -0.55 -0.68
C ALA A 98 -14.76 -1.26 -1.89
N LEU A 99 -15.16 -2.51 -2.15
CA LEU A 99 -14.71 -3.27 -3.30
C LEU A 99 -15.09 -2.60 -4.63
N SER A 100 -16.34 -2.16 -4.75
CA SER A 100 -16.81 -1.42 -5.93
C SER A 100 -16.06 -0.11 -6.11
N ALA A 101 -15.73 0.60 -5.01
CA ALA A 101 -14.95 1.84 -5.06
C ALA A 101 -13.50 1.60 -5.51
N VAL A 102 -12.88 0.48 -5.09
CA VAL A 102 -11.54 0.07 -5.58
C VAL A 102 -11.57 -0.18 -7.09
N LEU A 103 -12.52 -0.97 -7.58
CA LEU A 103 -12.67 -1.24 -9.02
C LEU A 103 -12.95 0.05 -9.81
N ALA A 104 -13.75 0.96 -9.26
CA ALA A 104 -14.01 2.26 -9.88
C ALA A 104 -12.75 3.14 -9.93
N ALA A 105 -11.91 3.10 -8.91
CA ALA A 105 -10.63 3.82 -8.90
C ALA A 105 -9.69 3.30 -9.99
N LEU A 106 -9.53 1.97 -10.10
CA LEU A 106 -8.73 1.34 -11.15
C LEU A 106 -9.28 1.68 -12.56
N LYS A 107 -10.61 1.63 -12.75
CA LYS A 107 -11.24 2.04 -14.03
C LYS A 107 -10.95 3.50 -14.40
N ARG A 108 -10.72 4.37 -13.42
CA ARG A 108 -10.32 5.78 -13.64
C ARG A 108 -8.83 5.95 -13.95
N GLY A 109 -8.06 4.85 -14.05
CA GLY A 109 -6.62 4.91 -14.27
C GLY A 109 -5.80 5.21 -13.01
N TRP A 110 -6.36 4.98 -11.81
CA TRP A 110 -5.64 5.23 -10.56
C TRP A 110 -4.84 4.01 -10.12
N VAL A 111 -3.81 4.27 -9.35
CA VAL A 111 -3.09 3.24 -8.59
C VAL A 111 -3.81 2.98 -7.29
N VAL A 112 -3.94 1.72 -6.90
CA VAL A 112 -4.56 1.36 -5.61
C VAL A 112 -3.58 0.57 -4.77
N GLY A 113 -3.28 1.08 -3.56
CA GLY A 113 -2.45 0.40 -2.57
C GLY A 113 -3.29 -0.49 -1.67
N LEU A 114 -2.93 -1.76 -1.58
CA LEU A 114 -3.59 -2.76 -0.75
C LEU A 114 -2.56 -3.60 0.00
N THR A 115 -3.00 -4.17 1.12
CA THR A 115 -2.22 -5.15 1.89
C THR A 115 -2.94 -6.49 1.84
N PRO A 116 -2.34 -7.54 1.25
CA PRO A 116 -3.02 -8.84 1.11
C PRO A 116 -3.42 -9.46 2.45
N GLU A 117 -2.68 -9.15 3.51
CA GLU A 117 -2.97 -9.59 4.89
C GLU A 117 -4.30 -9.02 5.43
N GLY A 118 -4.76 -7.87 4.91
CA GLY A 118 -5.98 -7.18 5.33
C GLY A 118 -5.92 -6.56 6.74
N THR A 119 -4.83 -6.71 7.44
CA THR A 119 -4.59 -6.14 8.78
C THR A 119 -3.09 -5.94 9.01
N ARG A 120 -2.74 -5.13 10.00
CA ARG A 120 -1.34 -4.97 10.42
C ARG A 120 -0.82 -6.25 11.04
N SER A 121 0.44 -6.58 10.75
CA SER A 121 1.13 -7.71 11.37
C SER A 121 1.10 -7.59 12.89
N LYS A 122 0.84 -8.72 13.56
CA LYS A 122 0.88 -8.84 15.03
C LYS A 122 2.23 -9.30 15.54
N THR A 123 3.00 -9.95 14.68
CA THR A 123 4.29 -10.58 15.02
C THR A 123 5.49 -9.88 14.42
N GLY A 124 5.25 -8.88 13.53
CA GLY A 124 6.29 -8.22 12.75
C GLY A 124 6.64 -8.95 11.45
N GLY A 125 6.19 -10.20 11.26
CA GLY A 125 6.34 -10.94 10.00
C GLY A 125 5.06 -10.96 9.17
N LEU A 126 5.17 -11.43 7.91
CA LEU A 126 4.02 -11.66 7.03
C LEU A 126 3.02 -12.63 7.66
N GLN A 127 1.75 -12.30 7.58
CA GLN A 127 0.65 -13.14 8.01
C GLN A 127 -0.02 -13.78 6.79
N GLN A 128 -0.84 -14.81 7.04
CA GLN A 128 -1.62 -15.46 5.98
C GLN A 128 -2.44 -14.43 5.22
N ALA A 129 -2.26 -14.38 3.90
CA ALA A 129 -2.97 -13.45 3.02
C ALA A 129 -4.40 -13.91 2.73
N ARG A 130 -5.21 -12.95 2.30
CA ARG A 130 -6.56 -13.16 1.77
C ARG A 130 -6.57 -12.91 0.26
N ASN A 131 -7.46 -13.59 -0.44
CA ASN A 131 -7.55 -13.53 -1.91
C ASN A 131 -8.05 -12.21 -2.49
N GLY A 132 -8.30 -11.20 -1.64
CA GLY A 132 -8.88 -9.93 -2.08
C GLY A 132 -8.04 -9.22 -3.15
N VAL A 133 -6.73 -9.17 -3.00
CA VAL A 133 -5.83 -8.51 -3.97
C VAL A 133 -5.83 -9.25 -5.30
N ALA A 134 -5.68 -10.59 -5.28
CA ALA A 134 -5.72 -11.42 -6.49
C ALA A 134 -7.07 -11.31 -7.21
N TRP A 135 -8.17 -11.37 -6.45
CA TRP A 135 -9.52 -11.20 -7.01
C TRP A 135 -9.71 -9.84 -7.69
N ILE A 136 -9.27 -8.74 -7.03
CA ILE A 136 -9.38 -7.38 -7.59
C ILE A 136 -8.54 -7.26 -8.86
N ALA A 137 -7.28 -7.74 -8.85
CA ALA A 137 -6.38 -7.70 -9.98
C ALA A 137 -6.96 -8.44 -11.19
N ALA A 138 -7.45 -9.66 -10.99
CA ALA A 138 -8.09 -10.48 -12.03
C ALA A 138 -9.36 -9.79 -12.57
N LYS A 139 -10.23 -9.28 -11.69
CA LYS A 139 -11.48 -8.61 -12.07
C LYS A 139 -11.25 -7.32 -12.85
N ALA A 140 -10.26 -6.51 -12.44
CA ALA A 140 -9.91 -5.27 -13.09
C ALA A 140 -8.95 -5.45 -14.29
N LYS A 141 -8.38 -6.65 -14.46
CA LYS A 141 -7.37 -6.97 -15.49
C LYS A 141 -6.16 -6.05 -15.41
N VAL A 142 -5.66 -5.81 -14.21
CA VAL A 142 -4.50 -4.94 -13.93
C VAL A 142 -3.35 -5.74 -13.31
N PRO A 143 -2.10 -5.35 -13.55
CA PRO A 143 -0.96 -5.98 -12.89
C PRO A 143 -0.88 -5.60 -11.42
N VAL A 144 -0.13 -6.41 -10.65
CA VAL A 144 0.18 -6.17 -9.25
C VAL A 144 1.67 -5.90 -9.12
N ILE A 145 2.05 -4.78 -8.52
CA ILE A 145 3.43 -4.45 -8.18
C ILE A 145 3.65 -4.83 -6.71
N PRO A 146 4.47 -5.86 -6.42
CA PRO A 146 4.76 -6.26 -5.05
C PRO A 146 5.75 -5.27 -4.42
N VAL A 147 5.51 -4.91 -3.16
CA VAL A 147 6.35 -3.99 -2.39
C VAL A 147 6.63 -4.57 -1.01
N ALA A 148 7.88 -4.58 -0.61
CA ALA A 148 8.32 -4.95 0.71
C ALA A 148 8.81 -3.72 1.47
N VAL A 149 8.32 -3.53 2.70
CA VAL A 149 8.67 -2.38 3.56
C VAL A 149 9.07 -2.90 4.94
N TRP A 150 10.19 -2.39 5.49
CA TRP A 150 10.60 -2.67 6.86
C TRP A 150 11.39 -1.50 7.46
N GLY A 151 11.55 -1.50 8.78
CA GLY A 151 12.15 -0.39 9.53
C GLY A 151 11.15 0.70 9.90
N VAL A 152 9.96 0.71 9.32
CA VAL A 152 8.89 1.68 9.63
C VAL A 152 8.38 1.58 11.06
N GLU A 153 8.52 0.42 11.69
CA GLU A 153 8.19 0.17 13.09
C GLU A 153 9.06 0.98 14.06
N ASN A 154 10.22 1.42 13.59
CA ASN A 154 11.15 2.23 14.38
C ASN A 154 10.88 3.74 14.25
N ILE A 155 9.96 4.19 13.41
CA ILE A 155 9.71 5.63 13.19
C ILE A 155 9.27 6.31 14.50
N GLU A 156 8.25 5.77 15.19
CA GLU A 156 7.75 6.39 16.42
C GLU A 156 8.78 6.41 17.57
N PRO A 157 9.50 5.31 17.87
CA PRO A 157 10.57 5.34 18.85
C PRO A 157 11.68 6.32 18.50
N SER A 158 12.04 6.43 17.22
CA SER A 158 13.10 7.35 16.76
C SER A 158 12.68 8.81 16.86
N LEU A 159 11.45 9.13 16.51
CA LEU A 159 10.90 10.48 16.64
C LEU A 159 10.93 10.99 18.10
N LYS A 160 10.62 10.12 19.06
CA LYS A 160 10.71 10.47 20.50
C LYS A 160 12.13 10.81 20.93
N ARG A 161 13.15 10.35 20.19
CA ARG A 161 14.56 10.60 20.42
C ARG A 161 15.13 11.66 19.49
N LEU A 162 14.29 12.32 18.68
CA LEU A 162 14.68 13.30 17.65
C LEU A 162 15.69 12.74 16.64
N HIS A 163 15.58 11.45 16.32
CA HIS A 163 16.43 10.77 15.35
C HIS A 163 15.62 10.36 14.12
N ARG A 164 16.27 10.36 12.97
CA ARG A 164 15.72 9.77 11.74
C ARG A 164 15.94 8.27 11.78
N THR A 165 14.92 7.50 11.38
CA THR A 165 15.04 6.04 11.26
C THR A 165 15.38 5.64 9.84
N ASP A 166 16.07 4.51 9.69
CA ASP A 166 16.29 3.90 8.38
C ASP A 166 15.07 3.05 8.01
N VAL A 167 14.47 3.39 6.88
CA VAL A 167 13.32 2.68 6.29
C VAL A 167 13.75 2.11 4.96
N HIS A 168 13.54 0.83 4.78
CA HIS A 168 13.88 0.11 3.57
C HIS A 168 12.63 -0.24 2.78
N VAL A 169 12.69 -0.02 1.47
CA VAL A 169 11.62 -0.36 0.55
C VAL A 169 12.22 -1.07 -0.65
N ARG A 170 11.71 -2.25 -0.95
CA ARG A 170 11.99 -2.97 -2.19
C ARG A 170 10.73 -3.11 -3.01
N ILE A 171 10.85 -2.82 -4.29
CA ILE A 171 9.74 -2.83 -5.23
C ILE A 171 10.08 -3.83 -6.32
N GLY A 172 9.23 -4.84 -6.46
CA GLY A 172 9.41 -5.88 -7.47
C GLY A 172 8.78 -5.51 -8.81
N PRO A 173 9.09 -6.27 -9.87
CA PRO A 173 8.48 -6.09 -11.18
C PRO A 173 6.97 -6.37 -11.13
N ALA A 174 6.24 -5.79 -12.08
CA ALA A 174 4.80 -5.99 -12.21
C ALA A 174 4.48 -7.46 -12.50
N ILE A 175 3.55 -8.02 -11.71
CA ILE A 175 3.04 -9.39 -11.86
C ILE A 175 1.71 -9.32 -12.60
N THR A 176 1.67 -9.87 -13.81
CA THR A 176 0.41 -10.13 -14.51
C THR A 176 -0.11 -11.48 -14.06
N LEU A 177 -1.36 -11.52 -13.59
CA LEU A 177 -2.00 -12.76 -13.15
C LEU A 177 -2.49 -13.54 -14.37
N ASP A 178 -2.29 -14.85 -14.35
CA ASP A 178 -2.86 -15.74 -15.36
C ASP A 178 -4.37 -15.93 -15.07
N PRO A 179 -5.25 -15.70 -16.03
CA PRO A 179 -6.68 -15.97 -15.86
C PRO A 179 -7.02 -17.43 -15.54
N ALA A 180 -6.12 -18.38 -15.85
CA ALA A 180 -6.28 -19.79 -15.52
C ALA A 180 -5.91 -20.14 -14.08
N ASP A 181 -5.13 -19.27 -13.40
CA ASP A 181 -4.74 -19.47 -12.01
C ASP A 181 -5.93 -19.29 -11.07
N SER A 182 -6.00 -20.12 -10.03
CA SER A 182 -6.89 -19.86 -8.91
C SER A 182 -6.47 -18.58 -8.17
N HIS A 183 -7.43 -17.94 -7.49
CA HIS A 183 -7.10 -16.77 -6.65
C HIS A 183 -6.12 -17.13 -5.52
N ASP A 184 -6.15 -18.36 -5.02
CA ASP A 184 -5.18 -18.86 -4.02
C ASP A 184 -3.78 -18.91 -4.60
N ALA A 185 -3.60 -19.53 -5.77
CA ALA A 185 -2.30 -19.60 -6.45
C ALA A 185 -1.74 -18.20 -6.78
N SER A 186 -2.61 -17.32 -7.27
CA SER A 186 -2.26 -15.92 -7.54
C SER A 186 -1.85 -15.17 -6.28
N THR A 187 -2.55 -15.38 -5.15
CA THR A 187 -2.24 -14.78 -3.85
C THR A 187 -0.90 -15.28 -3.34
N GLU A 188 -0.65 -16.58 -3.36
CA GLU A 188 0.63 -17.17 -2.97
C GLU A 188 1.78 -16.62 -3.80
N ARG A 189 1.62 -16.49 -5.12
CA ARG A 189 2.62 -15.90 -6.00
C ARG A 189 2.96 -14.45 -5.64
N ILE A 190 1.95 -13.64 -5.31
CA ILE A 190 2.14 -12.25 -4.86
C ILE A 190 2.88 -12.23 -3.52
N MET A 191 2.47 -13.08 -2.57
CA MET A 191 3.06 -13.10 -1.23
C MET A 191 4.50 -13.61 -1.23
N HIS A 192 4.81 -14.64 -2.02
CA HIS A 192 6.19 -15.10 -2.19
C HIS A 192 7.07 -14.05 -2.84
N ALA A 193 6.55 -13.26 -3.80
CA ALA A 193 7.29 -12.13 -4.36
C ALA A 193 7.60 -11.06 -3.31
N ILE A 194 6.66 -10.76 -2.39
CA ILE A 194 6.89 -9.84 -1.28
C ILE A 194 7.90 -10.44 -0.28
N ALA A 195 7.73 -11.72 0.10
CA ALA A 195 8.60 -12.42 1.05
C ALA A 195 10.06 -12.49 0.56
N ALA A 196 10.27 -12.75 -0.73
CA ALA A 196 11.61 -12.82 -1.32
C ALA A 196 12.39 -11.50 -1.21
N MET A 197 11.70 -10.37 -1.15
CA MET A 197 12.30 -9.04 -0.99
C MET A 197 12.55 -8.67 0.48
N LEU A 198 11.92 -9.36 1.44
CA LEU A 198 12.05 -9.10 2.87
C LEU A 198 13.24 -9.83 3.50
N PRO A 199 13.92 -9.24 4.49
CA PRO A 199 14.80 -9.98 5.38
C PRO A 199 14.06 -11.14 6.07
N GLU A 200 14.75 -12.22 6.35
CA GLU A 200 14.17 -13.47 6.91
C GLU A 200 13.22 -13.24 8.09
N LYS A 201 13.62 -12.39 9.04
CA LYS A 201 12.82 -12.09 10.24
C LYS A 201 11.43 -11.47 9.95
N TYR A 202 11.21 -10.94 8.74
CA TYR A 202 9.91 -10.35 8.35
C TYR A 202 9.09 -11.26 7.43
N ARG A 203 9.62 -12.43 7.01
CA ARG A 203 8.91 -13.32 6.09
C ARG A 203 7.74 -14.05 6.73
N GLY A 204 7.73 -14.21 8.06
CA GLY A 204 6.63 -14.82 8.79
C GLY A 204 6.24 -16.19 8.26
N VAL A 205 4.97 -16.37 7.86
CA VAL A 205 4.46 -17.66 7.35
C VAL A 205 4.92 -17.99 5.91
N TYR A 206 5.67 -17.11 5.26
CA TYR A 206 6.21 -17.26 3.90
C TYR A 206 7.74 -17.38 3.87
N GLY A 207 8.36 -17.63 5.05
CA GLY A 207 9.81 -17.78 5.24
C GLY A 207 10.31 -19.21 5.12
#